data_3cc691b8c048c35b823ebf7105ea7c85
#
_entry.id   3cc691b8c048c35b823ebf7105ea7c85
#
_cell.length_a   1.000
_cell.length_b   1.000
_cell.length_c   1.000
_cell.angle_alpha   90.00
_cell.angle_beta   90.00
_cell.angle_gamma   90.00
#
_symmetry.space_group_name_H-M   'P 1'
#
loop_
_entity.id
_entity.type
_entity.pdbx_description
1 polymer ?
#
loop_
_entity_poly.entity_id
_entity_poly.type
_entity_poly.pdbx_seq_one_letter_code
_entity_poly.pdbx_strand_id
1 'polypeptide(L)'
;MNNEQPGAPDGKADATSIGRRPVLLAGTGMLVGSLSGCLGGTGSGGDGGGDAPAAVTIPEAATCDVCGMTIRQHPGPSAEIFYADEEPEGHENPARFDSTWEAYQYEFERDDEGWEDVAFYVTDYSAVDYETFEDGGDTLITRHYEASSFAPVTDVTFVVDSDVKGTMGRDLIGFGDEADAESFRSEFGGSLTGHDGV
;
A
#
# COMPACT_ATOMS: atom_id res chain seq x y z
N MET A 1 -2.99 -60.06 -25.57
CA MET A 1 -1.92 -60.27 -24.58
C MET A 1 -2.05 -59.23 -23.51
N ASN A 2 -2.45 -59.71 -22.38
CA ASN A 2 -2.68 -59.03 -21.11
C ASN A 2 -1.52 -58.13 -20.70
N ASN A 3 -1.79 -57.01 -20.11
CA ASN A 3 -0.97 -56.59 -19.01
C ASN A 3 -1.76 -55.79 -17.95
N GLU A 4 -1.66 -56.35 -16.78
CA GLU A 4 -2.33 -55.97 -15.55
C GLU A 4 -1.76 -54.67 -14.96
N GLN A 5 -2.67 -53.91 -14.37
CA GLN A 5 -2.36 -52.82 -13.45
C GLN A 5 -2.11 -53.39 -12.05
N PRO A 6 -1.17 -52.85 -11.27
CA PRO A 6 -1.22 -52.96 -9.82
C PRO A 6 -1.51 -51.63 -9.12
N GLY A 7 -2.55 -51.67 -8.35
CA GLY A 7 -2.91 -51.16 -7.06
C GLY A 7 -2.24 -49.91 -6.48
N ALA A 8 -3.10 -48.96 -6.18
CA ALA A 8 -2.81 -47.87 -5.25
C ALA A 8 -2.89 -48.35 -3.79
N PRO A 9 -2.11 -47.83 -2.87
CA PRO A 9 -2.42 -47.89 -1.45
C PRO A 9 -3.11 -46.60 -0.98
N ASP A 10 -4.29 -46.79 -0.37
CA ASP A 10 -4.98 -45.82 0.45
C ASP A 10 -4.14 -45.42 1.67
N GLY A 11 -3.77 -44.16 1.76
CA GLY A 11 -3.19 -43.54 2.94
C GLY A 11 -4.13 -42.51 3.52
N LYS A 12 -4.98 -42.92 4.46
CA LYS A 12 -5.70 -42.00 5.35
C LYS A 12 -4.70 -41.33 6.27
N ALA A 13 -4.59 -40.03 6.19
CA ALA A 13 -3.94 -39.22 7.21
C ALA A 13 -5.02 -38.50 8.04
N ASP A 14 -5.03 -38.82 9.32
CA ASP A 14 -5.88 -38.26 10.35
C ASP A 14 -5.62 -36.75 10.53
N ALA A 15 -6.68 -35.97 10.41
CA ALA A 15 -6.67 -34.57 10.77
C ALA A 15 -6.82 -34.40 12.28
N THR A 16 -5.72 -34.07 12.97
CA THR A 16 -5.76 -33.76 14.40
C THR A 16 -6.27 -32.32 14.60
N SER A 17 -7.55 -32.22 14.94
CA SER A 17 -8.22 -31.00 15.35
C SER A 17 -7.72 -30.55 16.73
N ILE A 18 -6.98 -29.45 16.79
CA ILE A 18 -6.63 -28.80 18.06
C ILE A 18 -7.74 -27.84 18.46
N GLY A 19 -8.56 -28.30 19.41
CA GLY A 19 -9.67 -27.53 19.98
C GLY A 19 -9.20 -26.34 20.79
N ARG A 20 -9.71 -25.17 20.44
CA ARG A 20 -9.59 -23.93 21.23
C ARG A 20 -10.59 -24.01 22.38
N ARG A 21 -10.08 -24.01 23.61
CA ARG A 21 -10.91 -23.92 24.83
C ARG A 21 -11.25 -22.46 25.11
N PRO A 22 -12.54 -22.10 25.26
CA PRO A 22 -12.92 -20.80 25.79
C PRO A 22 -12.78 -20.83 27.33
N VAL A 23 -12.04 -19.86 27.87
CA VAL A 23 -12.01 -19.60 29.31
C VAL A 23 -13.11 -18.58 29.61
N LEU A 24 -14.18 -19.04 30.23
CA LEU A 24 -15.20 -18.20 30.83
C LEU A 24 -14.72 -17.80 32.24
N LEU A 25 -14.49 -16.53 32.43
CA LEU A 25 -14.40 -15.92 33.78
C LEU A 25 -15.59 -15.01 33.98
N ALA A 26 -16.53 -15.50 34.80
CA ALA A 26 -17.62 -14.72 35.36
C ALA A 26 -17.09 -13.86 36.51
N GLY A 27 -17.33 -12.57 36.40
CA GLY A 27 -17.07 -11.60 37.50
C GLY A 27 -18.20 -10.59 37.57
N THR A 28 -19.12 -10.82 38.51
CA THR A 28 -20.24 -9.94 38.85
C THR A 28 -19.75 -8.77 39.68
N GLY A 29 -20.06 -7.53 39.28
CA GLY A 29 -19.82 -6.33 40.07
C GLY A 29 -20.68 -5.19 39.57
N MET A 30 -21.84 -4.97 40.20
CA MET A 30 -22.63 -3.74 40.10
C MET A 30 -21.89 -2.57 40.75
N LEU A 31 -21.93 -1.41 40.09
CA LEU A 31 -22.14 -0.12 40.75
C LEU A 31 -22.53 0.96 39.73
N VAL A 32 -23.62 1.61 40.06
CA VAL A 32 -24.30 2.72 39.42
C VAL A 32 -23.49 4.00 39.57
N GLY A 33 -23.42 4.84 38.55
CA GLY A 33 -22.89 6.20 38.71
C GLY A 33 -22.74 7.00 37.45
N SER A 34 -23.75 7.80 37.13
CA SER A 34 -23.69 9.16 36.55
C SER A 34 -22.95 9.46 35.24
N LEU A 35 -23.73 9.73 34.21
CA LEU A 35 -23.72 10.86 33.27
C LEU A 35 -22.57 11.87 33.39
N SER A 36 -22.03 12.08 32.24
CA SER A 36 -21.61 13.31 31.56
C SER A 36 -20.17 13.27 31.07
N GLY A 37 -20.00 13.71 29.88
CA GLY A 37 -18.69 14.11 29.39
C GLY A 37 -18.33 13.49 28.05
N CYS A 38 -18.73 14.16 27.02
CA CYS A 38 -18.03 14.18 25.74
C CYS A 38 -16.55 14.49 25.94
N LEU A 39 -15.77 14.06 25.03
CA LEU A 39 -14.42 14.49 24.68
C LEU A 39 -13.28 13.88 25.49
N GLY A 40 -12.39 13.34 24.74
CA GLY A 40 -11.04 13.18 25.15
C GLY A 40 -10.42 11.85 24.72
N GLY A 41 -10.23 11.66 23.42
CA GLY A 41 -9.13 10.83 22.96
C GLY A 41 -7.85 11.58 23.31
N THR A 42 -7.18 11.21 24.40
CA THR A 42 -5.82 11.67 24.67
C THR A 42 -4.86 10.91 23.79
N GLY A 43 -4.70 11.40 22.55
CA GLY A 43 -3.51 11.16 21.77
C GLY A 43 -2.40 11.98 22.35
N SER A 44 -1.32 11.34 22.68
CA SER A 44 -0.09 11.91 23.22
C SER A 44 0.51 12.90 22.24
N GLY A 45 0.96 14.03 22.71
CA GLY A 45 1.35 15.18 21.94
C GLY A 45 2.56 15.00 21.02
N GLY A 46 2.45 15.67 19.91
CA GLY A 46 3.51 16.14 19.04
C GLY A 46 3.06 17.50 18.55
N ASP A 47 3.91 18.48 18.67
CA ASP A 47 3.66 19.88 18.40
C ASP A 47 3.27 20.13 16.92
N GLY A 48 2.23 20.93 16.73
CA GLY A 48 2.08 21.89 15.63
C GLY A 48 1.89 21.27 14.23
N GLY A 49 0.76 20.58 14.00
CA GLY A 49 0.27 20.30 12.65
C GLY A 49 -1.19 19.94 12.74
N GLY A 50 -2.03 20.53 11.90
CA GLY A 50 -3.36 19.99 11.64
C GLY A 50 -3.21 18.51 11.24
N ASP A 51 -4.19 17.66 11.61
CA ASP A 51 -4.15 16.24 11.21
C ASP A 51 -3.94 16.16 9.69
N ALA A 52 -2.88 15.46 9.26
CA ALA A 52 -2.58 15.26 7.84
C ALA A 52 -3.80 14.62 7.17
N PRO A 53 -4.18 15.07 5.95
CA PRO A 53 -5.27 14.46 5.22
C PRO A 53 -5.04 12.96 5.04
N ALA A 54 -6.10 12.15 5.18
CA ALA A 54 -6.00 10.72 4.88
C ALA A 54 -5.99 10.48 3.37
N ALA A 55 -5.35 9.38 2.95
CA ALA A 55 -5.42 8.92 1.57
C ALA A 55 -6.87 8.76 1.08
N VAL A 56 -7.11 9.03 -0.18
CA VAL A 56 -8.44 8.91 -0.79
C VAL A 56 -8.45 7.85 -1.90
N THR A 57 -9.65 7.34 -2.23
CA THR A 57 -9.78 6.45 -3.38
C THR A 57 -9.60 7.25 -4.67
N ILE A 58 -8.64 6.89 -5.52
CA ILE A 58 -8.40 7.54 -6.81
C ILE A 58 -9.67 7.40 -7.69
N PRO A 59 -10.27 8.49 -8.18
CA PRO A 59 -11.46 8.44 -9.03
C PRO A 59 -11.23 7.70 -10.36
N GLU A 60 -12.28 7.12 -10.95
CA GLU A 60 -12.16 6.38 -12.22
C GLU A 60 -11.59 7.20 -13.38
N ALA A 61 -11.92 8.48 -13.43
CA ALA A 61 -11.51 9.38 -14.51
C ALA A 61 -10.26 10.20 -14.15
N ALA A 62 -9.64 9.93 -12.98
CA ALA A 62 -8.44 10.65 -12.58
C ALA A 62 -7.29 10.38 -13.53
N THR A 63 -6.59 11.43 -13.87
CA THR A 63 -5.37 11.40 -14.70
C THR A 63 -4.15 11.68 -13.85
N CYS A 64 -3.02 11.12 -14.24
CA CYS A 64 -1.73 11.40 -13.62
C CYS A 64 -1.33 12.87 -13.89
N ASP A 65 -0.89 13.57 -12.84
CA ASP A 65 -0.50 14.99 -12.91
C ASP A 65 0.83 15.23 -13.65
N VAL A 66 1.58 14.20 -13.96
CA VAL A 66 2.80 14.27 -14.75
C VAL A 66 2.54 13.88 -16.21
N CYS A 67 2.04 12.66 -16.47
CA CYS A 67 1.95 12.14 -17.83
C CYS A 67 0.55 12.28 -18.47
N GLY A 68 -0.48 12.63 -17.70
CA GLY A 68 -1.85 12.82 -18.19
C GLY A 68 -2.61 11.54 -18.53
N MET A 69 -2.04 10.36 -18.25
CA MET A 69 -2.70 9.07 -18.47
C MET A 69 -3.77 8.81 -17.42
N THR A 70 -4.83 8.07 -17.79
CA THR A 70 -5.88 7.68 -16.84
C THR A 70 -5.33 6.61 -15.90
N ILE A 71 -5.14 6.95 -14.63
CA ILE A 71 -4.43 6.14 -13.62
C ILE A 71 -4.99 4.72 -13.54
N ARG A 72 -6.33 4.57 -13.45
CA ARG A 72 -6.96 3.25 -13.31
C ARG A 72 -6.86 2.33 -14.52
N GLN A 73 -6.32 2.78 -15.64
CA GLN A 73 -6.19 1.97 -16.87
C GLN A 73 -4.80 1.34 -17.02
N HIS A 74 -3.85 1.72 -16.17
CA HIS A 74 -2.46 1.32 -16.27
C HIS A 74 -2.02 0.46 -15.07
N PRO A 75 -1.10 -0.52 -15.24
CA PRO A 75 -0.58 -1.33 -14.15
C PRO A 75 0.44 -0.56 -13.32
N GLY A 76 0.77 -1.08 -12.14
CA GLY A 76 1.84 -0.55 -11.30
C GLY A 76 1.35 0.20 -10.07
N PRO A 77 2.29 0.71 -9.27
CA PRO A 77 1.97 1.47 -8.08
C PRO A 77 1.32 2.81 -8.42
N SER A 78 0.48 3.29 -7.53
CA SER A 78 -0.13 4.62 -7.60
C SER A 78 0.30 5.43 -6.39
N ALA A 79 0.23 6.76 -6.49
CA ALA A 79 0.59 7.65 -5.40
C ALA A 79 -0.33 8.86 -5.33
N GLU A 80 -0.34 9.53 -4.16
CA GLU A 80 -1.09 10.74 -3.87
C GLU A 80 -0.24 11.68 -3.01
N ILE A 81 -0.22 12.98 -3.35
CA ILE A 81 0.45 14.01 -2.56
C ILE A 81 -0.52 15.14 -2.25
N PHE A 82 -0.64 15.48 -0.97
CA PHE A 82 -1.43 16.60 -0.50
C PHE A 82 -0.50 17.75 -0.14
N TYR A 83 -0.81 18.93 -0.63
CA TYR A 83 -0.06 20.16 -0.34
C TYR A 83 -0.85 21.08 0.60
N ALA A 84 -0.14 21.88 1.41
CA ALA A 84 -0.74 22.72 2.44
C ALA A 84 -1.60 23.85 1.87
N ASP A 85 -1.02 24.68 1.02
CA ASP A 85 -1.61 25.93 0.55
C ASP A 85 -1.75 25.98 -0.99
N GLU A 86 -1.24 24.96 -1.70
CA GLU A 86 -1.26 24.83 -3.15
C GLU A 86 -2.14 23.66 -3.59
N GLU A 87 -2.57 23.69 -4.85
CA GLU A 87 -3.37 22.66 -5.49
C GLU A 87 -2.77 22.29 -6.85
N PRO A 88 -2.89 21.01 -7.27
CA PRO A 88 -2.52 20.57 -8.61
C PRO A 88 -3.28 21.34 -9.69
N GLU A 89 -2.73 21.39 -10.91
CA GLU A 89 -3.37 22.09 -12.01
C GLU A 89 -4.71 21.44 -12.40
N GLY A 90 -5.81 22.18 -12.26
CA GLY A 90 -7.13 21.78 -12.75
C GLY A 90 -8.00 20.96 -11.79
N HIS A 91 -7.53 20.64 -10.61
CA HIS A 91 -8.35 19.97 -9.57
C HIS A 91 -7.81 20.26 -8.16
N GLU A 92 -8.65 19.98 -7.17
CA GLU A 92 -8.28 20.07 -5.75
C GLU A 92 -7.36 18.91 -5.35
N ASN A 93 -6.61 19.08 -4.23
CA ASN A 93 -5.78 18.04 -3.63
C ASN A 93 -6.52 16.70 -3.49
N PRO A 94 -5.79 15.58 -3.58
CA PRO A 94 -4.36 15.43 -3.78
C PRO A 94 -3.93 15.49 -5.25
N ALA A 95 -2.67 15.77 -5.53
CA ALA A 95 -2.01 15.38 -6.77
C ALA A 95 -1.97 13.84 -6.86
N ARG A 96 -2.16 13.28 -8.07
CA ARG A 96 -2.35 11.83 -8.28
C ARG A 96 -1.45 11.31 -9.38
N PHE A 97 -0.91 10.12 -9.16
CA PHE A 97 0.09 9.54 -10.04
C PHE A 97 -0.18 8.05 -10.31
N ASP A 98 0.13 7.60 -11.51
CA ASP A 98 0.13 6.18 -11.91
C ASP A 98 1.53 5.55 -11.83
N SER A 99 2.44 6.20 -11.12
CA SER A 99 3.81 5.78 -10.86
C SER A 99 4.31 6.44 -9.59
N THR A 100 4.89 5.68 -8.67
CA THR A 100 5.55 6.23 -7.48
C THR A 100 6.79 7.04 -7.88
N TRP A 101 7.51 6.62 -8.93
CA TRP A 101 8.65 7.37 -9.46
C TRP A 101 8.24 8.75 -9.97
N GLU A 102 7.15 8.86 -10.73
CA GLU A 102 6.65 10.17 -11.20
C GLU A 102 6.18 11.05 -10.05
N ALA A 103 5.58 10.45 -9.00
CA ALA A 103 5.20 11.20 -7.81
C ALA A 103 6.41 11.84 -7.13
N TYR A 104 7.51 11.12 -6.97
CA TYR A 104 8.76 11.68 -6.43
C TYR A 104 9.35 12.76 -7.30
N GLN A 105 9.34 12.59 -8.64
CA GLN A 105 9.82 13.63 -9.54
C GLN A 105 8.99 14.92 -9.43
N TYR A 106 7.67 14.76 -9.32
CA TYR A 106 6.75 15.88 -9.14
C TYR A 106 6.99 16.55 -7.78
N GLU A 107 7.12 15.78 -6.71
CA GLU A 107 7.37 16.28 -5.37
C GLU A 107 8.67 17.09 -5.32
N PHE A 108 9.78 16.59 -5.85
CA PHE A 108 11.05 17.32 -5.91
C PHE A 108 10.95 18.65 -6.70
N GLU A 109 10.18 18.67 -7.81
CA GLU A 109 9.93 19.89 -8.56
C GLU A 109 9.09 20.90 -7.75
N ARG A 110 8.09 20.42 -6.99
CA ARG A 110 7.25 21.29 -6.16
C ARG A 110 8.00 21.80 -4.93
N ASP A 111 8.83 20.99 -4.31
CA ASP A 111 9.71 21.41 -3.20
C ASP A 111 10.68 22.53 -3.65
N ASP A 112 11.29 22.39 -4.83
CA ASP A 112 12.12 23.44 -5.44
C ASP A 112 11.34 24.74 -5.71
N GLU A 113 10.03 24.67 -5.93
CA GLU A 113 9.12 25.80 -6.08
C GLU A 113 8.62 26.37 -4.74
N GLY A 114 8.88 25.66 -3.64
CA GLY A 114 8.54 26.03 -2.27
C GLY A 114 7.14 25.61 -1.84
N TRP A 115 6.55 24.59 -2.50
CA TRP A 115 5.34 23.94 -2.02
C TRP A 115 5.68 23.08 -0.80
N GLU A 116 4.72 22.96 0.12
CA GLU A 116 4.86 22.13 1.33
C GLU A 116 3.90 20.95 1.24
N ASP A 117 4.45 19.73 1.08
CA ASP A 117 3.65 18.53 1.18
C ASP A 117 3.27 18.27 2.65
N VAL A 118 2.00 17.95 2.89
CA VAL A 118 1.48 17.63 4.23
C VAL A 118 1.14 16.15 4.38
N ALA A 119 1.04 15.43 3.28
CA ALA A 119 0.89 13.99 3.25
C ALA A 119 1.29 13.44 1.87
N PHE A 120 2.13 12.43 1.87
CA PHE A 120 2.52 11.68 0.68
C PHE A 120 2.21 10.20 0.90
N TYR A 121 1.35 9.64 0.03
CA TYR A 121 0.89 8.27 0.10
C TYR A 121 1.29 7.49 -1.14
N VAL A 122 1.65 6.22 -0.96
CA VAL A 122 2.01 5.30 -2.03
C VAL A 122 1.29 3.97 -1.84
N THR A 123 1.12 3.20 -2.91
CA THR A 123 0.57 1.85 -2.82
C THR A 123 1.44 1.00 -1.89
N ASP A 124 0.80 0.41 -0.86
CA ASP A 124 1.38 -0.59 0.03
C ASP A 124 1.00 -1.99 -0.44
N TYR A 125 1.93 -2.67 -1.07
CA TYR A 125 1.72 -4.03 -1.56
C TYR A 125 1.66 -5.10 -0.46
N SER A 126 2.01 -4.77 0.79
CA SER A 126 1.75 -5.64 1.94
C SER A 126 0.29 -5.59 2.40
N ALA A 127 -0.43 -4.52 2.09
CA ALA A 127 -1.83 -4.33 2.50
C ALA A 127 -2.86 -4.87 1.49
N VAL A 128 -2.42 -5.32 0.31
CA VAL A 128 -3.30 -5.75 -0.79
C VAL A 128 -2.93 -7.11 -1.35
N ASP A 129 -3.92 -7.80 -1.94
CA ASP A 129 -3.67 -8.98 -2.76
C ASP A 129 -3.21 -8.51 -4.16
N TYR A 130 -1.95 -8.69 -4.50
CA TYR A 130 -1.41 -8.31 -5.79
C TYR A 130 -0.96 -9.52 -6.61
N GLU A 131 -0.86 -9.32 -7.92
CA GLU A 131 -0.34 -10.29 -8.87
C GLU A 131 0.70 -9.63 -9.76
N THR A 132 1.73 -10.38 -10.15
CA THR A 132 2.61 -10.02 -11.25
C THR A 132 2.18 -10.77 -12.52
N PHE A 133 2.30 -10.14 -13.67
CA PHE A 133 1.89 -10.73 -14.96
C PHE A 133 2.78 -10.24 -16.12
N GLU A 134 2.85 -11.05 -17.16
CA GLU A 134 3.63 -10.71 -18.36
C GLU A 134 2.77 -9.97 -19.38
N ASP A 135 3.25 -8.82 -19.85
CA ASP A 135 2.67 -8.11 -20.99
C ASP A 135 3.77 -7.44 -21.82
N GLY A 136 3.72 -7.63 -23.14
CA GLY A 136 4.69 -7.03 -24.08
C GLY A 136 6.16 -7.47 -23.88
N GLY A 137 6.42 -8.46 -23.03
CA GLY A 137 7.76 -8.93 -22.68
C GLY A 137 8.32 -8.31 -21.40
N ASP A 138 7.49 -7.57 -20.68
CA ASP A 138 7.78 -7.00 -19.38
C ASP A 138 6.93 -7.69 -18.30
N THR A 139 7.51 -7.90 -17.13
CA THR A 139 6.79 -8.31 -15.92
C THR A 139 6.21 -7.07 -15.27
N LEU A 140 4.88 -7.04 -15.13
CA LEU A 140 4.12 -5.92 -14.57
C LEU A 140 3.46 -6.34 -13.25
N ILE A 141 3.07 -5.36 -12.43
CA ILE A 141 2.35 -5.58 -11.17
C ILE A 141 0.96 -4.94 -11.23
N THR A 142 -0.02 -5.58 -10.58
CA THR A 142 -1.40 -5.07 -10.53
C THR A 142 -1.48 -3.71 -9.85
N ARG A 143 -2.43 -2.89 -10.32
CA ARG A 143 -2.74 -1.57 -9.75
C ARG A 143 -3.72 -1.67 -8.60
N HIS A 144 -3.60 -0.75 -7.67
CA HIS A 144 -4.52 -0.55 -6.56
C HIS A 144 -4.82 0.94 -6.42
N TYR A 145 -6.07 1.29 -6.14
CA TYR A 145 -6.54 2.67 -6.13
C TYR A 145 -7.52 3.00 -5.00
N GLU A 146 -7.84 2.02 -4.15
CA GLU A 146 -8.68 2.25 -2.98
C GLU A 146 -7.87 2.94 -1.87
N ALA A 147 -8.48 3.84 -1.10
CA ALA A 147 -7.81 4.53 0.01
C ALA A 147 -7.09 3.59 0.98
N SER A 148 -7.65 2.40 1.21
CA SER A 148 -7.07 1.37 2.07
C SER A 148 -5.84 0.67 1.49
N SER A 149 -5.51 0.93 0.22
CA SER A 149 -4.33 0.36 -0.45
C SER A 149 -3.09 1.22 -0.28
N PHE A 150 -3.22 2.37 0.37
CA PHE A 150 -2.14 3.34 0.50
C PHE A 150 -1.60 3.39 1.92
N ALA A 151 -0.30 3.58 2.03
CA ALA A 151 0.39 3.90 3.28
C ALA A 151 1.19 5.21 3.12
N PRO A 152 1.46 5.93 4.23
CA PRO A 152 2.40 7.04 4.21
C PRO A 152 3.75 6.61 3.64
N VAL A 153 4.34 7.42 2.80
CA VAL A 153 5.62 7.13 2.14
C VAL A 153 6.75 6.81 3.12
N THR A 154 6.67 7.35 4.33
CA THR A 154 7.62 7.11 5.42
C THR A 154 7.47 5.75 6.09
N ASP A 155 6.34 5.08 5.89
CA ASP A 155 5.99 3.82 6.54
C ASP A 155 6.23 2.60 5.64
N VAL A 156 6.78 2.82 4.43
CA VAL A 156 7.06 1.75 3.47
C VAL A 156 8.55 1.57 3.21
N THR A 157 8.92 0.34 2.91
CA THR A 157 10.21 -0.01 2.32
C THR A 157 10.02 -0.22 0.82
N PHE A 158 10.77 0.49 0.00
CA PHE A 158 10.72 0.36 -1.45
C PHE A 158 11.70 -0.70 -1.95
N VAL A 159 11.25 -1.46 -2.96
CA VAL A 159 12.13 -2.23 -3.84
C VAL A 159 12.34 -1.41 -5.10
N VAL A 160 13.58 -0.98 -5.33
CA VAL A 160 14.00 -0.18 -6.48
C VAL A 160 14.81 -1.02 -7.45
N ASP A 161 14.76 -0.69 -8.74
CA ASP A 161 15.49 -1.40 -9.79
C ASP A 161 15.18 -2.91 -9.92
N SER A 162 13.98 -3.35 -9.51
CA SER A 162 13.52 -4.71 -9.74
C SER A 162 13.24 -4.97 -11.23
N ASP A 163 13.07 -6.24 -11.61
CA ASP A 163 12.64 -6.63 -12.95
C ASP A 163 11.13 -6.34 -13.18
N VAL A 164 10.37 -6.07 -12.11
CA VAL A 164 8.95 -5.71 -12.19
C VAL A 164 8.82 -4.21 -12.50
N LYS A 165 7.93 -3.91 -13.44
CA LYS A 165 7.69 -2.55 -13.93
C LYS A 165 6.30 -2.06 -13.57
N GLY A 166 6.18 -0.75 -13.40
CA GLY A 166 4.92 -0.01 -13.42
C GLY A 166 4.62 0.55 -14.81
N THR A 167 3.69 1.48 -14.88
CA THR A 167 3.23 2.12 -16.13
C THR A 167 4.37 2.75 -16.92
N MET A 168 5.28 3.43 -16.26
CA MET A 168 6.35 4.20 -16.88
C MET A 168 7.69 3.45 -16.95
N GLY A 169 7.67 2.14 -16.77
CA GLY A 169 8.86 1.31 -16.74
C GLY A 169 9.28 0.94 -15.33
N ARG A 170 10.57 1.05 -15.00
CA ARG A 170 11.04 0.79 -13.62
C ARG A 170 10.39 1.77 -12.66
N ASP A 171 9.95 1.25 -11.54
CA ASP A 171 9.22 2.01 -10.53
C ASP A 171 9.71 1.65 -9.11
N LEU A 172 9.19 2.36 -8.11
CA LEU A 172 9.43 2.07 -6.71
C LEU A 172 8.23 1.28 -6.18
N ILE A 173 8.45 0.00 -5.85
CA ILE A 173 7.39 -0.88 -5.35
C ILE A 173 7.42 -0.86 -3.83
N GLY A 174 6.39 -0.29 -3.20
CA GLY A 174 6.33 -0.04 -1.75
C GLY A 174 5.70 -1.19 -0.96
N PHE A 175 6.27 -1.54 0.18
CA PHE A 175 5.78 -2.55 1.10
C PHE A 175 5.81 -2.02 2.53
N GLY A 176 4.69 -2.08 3.24
CA GLY A 176 4.59 -1.73 4.66
C GLY A 176 5.26 -2.75 5.58
N ASP A 177 5.47 -4.00 5.12
CA ASP A 177 6.24 -5.03 5.82
C ASP A 177 7.58 -5.25 5.11
N GLU A 178 8.68 -5.02 5.83
CA GLU A 178 10.04 -5.19 5.29
C GLU A 178 10.32 -6.64 4.85
N ALA A 179 9.70 -7.65 5.49
CA ALA A 179 9.85 -9.04 5.09
C ALA A 179 9.21 -9.33 3.72
N ASP A 180 8.10 -8.65 3.40
CA ASP A 180 7.47 -8.72 2.07
C ASP A 180 8.36 -8.04 1.01
N ALA A 181 8.93 -6.87 1.33
CA ALA A 181 9.90 -6.20 0.47
C ALA A 181 11.14 -7.07 0.19
N GLU A 182 11.68 -7.74 1.22
CA GLU A 182 12.80 -8.69 1.06
C GLU A 182 12.43 -9.91 0.22
N SER A 183 11.21 -10.43 0.39
CA SER A 183 10.68 -11.54 -0.40
C SER A 183 10.56 -11.16 -1.87
N PHE A 184 9.95 -10.02 -2.16
CA PHE A 184 9.80 -9.48 -3.51
C PHE A 184 11.17 -9.22 -4.18
N ARG A 185 12.10 -8.58 -3.46
CA ARG A 185 13.46 -8.37 -3.94
C ARG A 185 14.20 -9.68 -4.25
N SER A 186 13.96 -10.71 -3.44
CA SER A 186 14.60 -12.01 -3.64
C SER A 186 14.11 -12.71 -4.90
N GLU A 187 12.86 -12.46 -5.31
CA GLU A 187 12.24 -13.03 -6.51
C GLU A 187 12.53 -12.20 -7.77
N PHE A 188 12.43 -10.88 -7.68
CA PHE A 188 12.46 -9.98 -8.82
C PHE A 188 13.71 -9.08 -8.89
N GLY A 189 14.68 -9.28 -7.99
CA GLY A 189 15.88 -8.46 -7.96
C GLY A 189 15.66 -7.07 -7.36
N GLY A 190 16.64 -6.19 -7.57
CA GLY A 190 16.60 -4.82 -7.07
C GLY A 190 17.27 -4.62 -5.73
N SER A 191 17.04 -3.46 -5.13
CA SER A 191 17.58 -3.02 -3.85
C SER A 191 16.50 -2.47 -2.96
N LEU A 192 16.70 -2.54 -1.64
CA LEU A 192 15.78 -1.93 -0.66
C LEU A 192 16.22 -0.51 -0.33
N THR A 193 15.27 0.39 -0.20
CA THR A 193 15.48 1.75 0.30
C THR A 193 14.23 2.22 1.07
N GLY A 194 14.41 3.13 2.01
CA GLY A 194 13.31 3.89 2.59
C GLY A 194 13.11 5.21 1.84
N HIS A 195 12.12 6.00 2.27
CA HIS A 195 11.81 7.33 1.72
C HIS A 195 13.05 8.24 1.63
N ASP A 196 13.86 8.33 2.68
CA ASP A 196 15.04 9.22 2.74
C ASP A 196 16.16 8.84 1.75
N GLY A 197 16.07 7.70 1.10
CA GLY A 197 17.09 7.18 0.19
C GLY A 197 16.68 7.16 -1.29
N VAL A 198 15.52 7.72 -1.62
CA VAL A 198 14.99 7.84 -3.00
C VAL A 198 15.52 9.08 -3.77
#